data_6b21cabb50cd54d3cc80aa676dcf49ba
#
_entry.id   6b21cabb50cd54d3cc80aa676dcf49ba
#
_cell.length_a   1.000
_cell.length_b   1.000
_cell.length_c   1.000
_cell.angle_alpha   90.00
_cell.angle_beta   90.00
_cell.angle_gamma   90.00
#
_symmetry.space_group_name_H-M   'P 1'
#
loop_
_entity.id
_entity.type
_entity.pdbx_description
1 polymer ?
#
loop_
_entity_poly.entity_id
_entity_poly.type
_entity_poly.pdbx_seq_one_letter_code
_entity_poly.pdbx_strand_id
1 'polypeptide(L)'
;MPNKSRPHKRSVRQTGSRSLRTRAHSASQPLHSGSKPHSAHSVKDLLARAVPVLSQAADQSARQAFWRPWLEAHLPPELPGRITGITERDGNLVVFADSPAWSARLRYALQELGAPIRQAQPDIKEVTVKVMPRATKSR
;
A
#
# COMPACT_ATOMS: atom_id res chain seq x y z
N MET A 1 0.10 61.65 -26.15
CA MET A 1 0.09 60.61 -25.17
C MET A 1 1.36 60.68 -24.36
N PRO A 2 1.30 61.14 -23.13
CA PRO A 2 2.55 61.27 -22.37
C PRO A 2 3.01 59.96 -21.83
N ASN A 3 4.22 59.67 -22.16
CA ASN A 3 4.99 58.62 -21.65
C ASN A 3 5.41 58.90 -20.20
N LYS A 4 4.99 58.09 -19.28
CA LYS A 4 5.39 58.20 -17.87
C LYS A 4 6.54 57.25 -17.57
N SER A 5 7.68 57.90 -17.43
CA SER A 5 8.93 57.38 -16.98
C SER A 5 8.80 56.52 -15.70
N ARG A 6 9.33 55.35 -15.75
CA ARG A 6 9.49 54.51 -14.57
C ARG A 6 10.66 55.00 -13.72
N PRO A 7 10.52 55.15 -12.43
CA PRO A 7 11.67 55.41 -11.57
C PRO A 7 12.47 54.10 -11.38
N HIS A 8 13.71 54.18 -11.72
CA HIS A 8 14.70 53.19 -11.39
C HIS A 8 14.85 53.12 -9.87
N LYS A 9 14.40 52.06 -9.29
CA LYS A 9 14.77 51.75 -7.91
C LYS A 9 16.20 51.26 -7.92
N ARG A 10 17.07 52.06 -7.39
CA ARG A 10 18.42 51.68 -7.07
C ARG A 10 18.40 50.51 -6.10
N SER A 11 18.97 49.42 -6.54
CA SER A 11 19.29 48.30 -5.69
C SER A 11 20.30 48.76 -4.64
N VAL A 12 19.85 48.83 -3.42
CA VAL A 12 20.75 49.01 -2.29
C VAL A 12 21.53 47.70 -2.18
N ARG A 13 22.79 47.79 -2.51
CA ARG A 13 23.72 46.72 -2.18
C ARG A 13 23.82 46.62 -0.67
N GLN A 14 23.17 45.70 -0.12
CA GLN A 14 23.50 45.27 1.22
C GLN A 14 24.88 44.62 1.16
N THR A 15 25.84 45.34 1.64
CA THR A 15 27.11 44.78 2.00
C THR A 15 26.85 43.82 3.13
N GLY A 16 26.82 42.56 2.79
CA GLY A 16 26.67 41.52 3.80
C GLY A 16 27.79 41.64 4.81
N SER A 17 27.43 41.94 5.99
CA SER A 17 28.32 41.78 7.10
C SER A 17 28.77 40.34 7.13
N ARG A 18 30.04 40.15 6.87
CA ARG A 18 30.65 38.86 7.08
C ARG A 18 30.50 38.53 8.55
N SER A 19 29.55 37.73 8.84
CA SER A 19 29.54 37.12 10.16
C SER A 19 30.82 36.31 10.29
N LEU A 20 31.66 36.75 11.16
CA LEU A 20 32.77 35.95 11.57
C LEU A 20 32.23 34.60 12.02
N ARG A 21 32.52 33.64 11.23
CA ARG A 21 32.31 32.29 11.68
C ARG A 21 33.20 32.08 12.88
N THR A 22 32.62 32.17 14.02
CA THR A 22 33.18 31.50 15.13
C THR A 22 33.30 30.05 14.74
N ARG A 23 34.52 29.63 14.52
CA ARG A 23 34.79 28.23 14.45
C ARG A 23 34.23 27.63 15.73
N ALA A 24 33.09 27.01 15.58
CA ALA A 24 32.74 26.04 16.53
C ALA A 24 33.84 25.00 16.48
N HIS A 25 34.75 25.06 17.42
CA HIS A 25 35.58 23.94 17.65
C HIS A 25 34.63 22.79 17.89
N SER A 26 34.56 21.92 16.94
CA SER A 26 33.93 20.65 17.18
C SER A 26 34.63 20.13 18.41
N ALA A 27 33.97 20.24 19.53
CA ALA A 27 34.37 19.47 20.65
C ALA A 27 34.54 18.06 20.10
N SER A 28 35.76 17.59 20.21
CA SER A 28 36.02 16.20 19.91
C SER A 28 34.95 15.40 20.61
N GLN A 29 34.00 14.94 19.85
CA GLN A 29 33.04 14.05 20.43
C GLN A 29 33.83 12.88 20.98
N PRO A 30 33.68 12.60 22.26
CA PRO A 30 34.28 11.38 22.75
C PRO A 30 33.72 10.28 21.86
N LEU A 31 34.61 9.61 21.20
CA LEU A 31 34.30 8.39 20.56
C LEU A 31 33.69 7.47 21.61
N HIS A 32 32.38 7.55 21.74
CA HIS A 32 31.72 6.50 22.42
C HIS A 32 31.81 5.27 21.50
N SER A 33 32.94 4.63 21.62
CA SER A 33 33.04 3.24 21.21
C SER A 33 32.25 2.36 22.17
N GLY A 34 31.17 2.88 22.65
CA GLY A 34 30.11 2.07 23.15
C GLY A 34 29.33 1.62 21.95
N SER A 35 29.82 0.64 21.25
CA SER A 35 28.91 -0.24 20.60
C SER A 35 27.98 -0.71 21.69
N LYS A 36 26.91 0.03 21.89
CA LYS A 36 25.80 -0.56 22.61
C LYS A 36 25.54 -1.85 21.87
N PRO A 37 25.67 -3.01 22.50
CA PRO A 37 25.18 -4.19 21.87
C PRO A 37 23.78 -3.80 21.48
N HIS A 38 23.53 -3.77 20.18
CA HIS A 38 22.17 -3.63 19.71
C HIS A 38 21.42 -4.61 20.57
N SER A 39 20.67 -4.06 21.50
CA SER A 39 20.01 -4.87 22.49
C SER A 39 19.40 -6.00 21.68
N ALA A 40 19.99 -7.16 21.81
CA ALA A 40 19.47 -8.32 21.17
C ALA A 40 18.03 -8.34 21.61
N HIS A 41 17.15 -7.93 20.70
CA HIS A 41 15.75 -8.01 20.99
C HIS A 41 15.55 -9.46 21.40
N SER A 42 15.19 -9.66 22.64
CA SER A 42 15.01 -11.01 23.13
C SER A 42 14.09 -11.70 22.16
N VAL A 43 14.28 -12.96 21.93
CA VAL A 43 13.42 -13.76 21.05
C VAL A 43 11.96 -13.54 21.40
N LYS A 44 11.65 -13.27 22.67
CA LYS A 44 10.31 -12.90 23.12
C LYS A 44 9.80 -11.60 22.52
N ASP A 45 10.65 -10.58 22.39
CA ASP A 45 10.26 -9.28 21.80
C ASP A 45 10.02 -9.43 20.30
N LEU A 46 10.84 -10.22 19.60
CA LEU A 46 10.63 -10.52 18.19
C LEU A 46 9.34 -11.32 17.99
N LEU A 47 9.06 -12.29 18.83
CA LEU A 47 7.82 -13.07 18.78
C LEU A 47 6.61 -12.20 19.09
N ALA A 48 6.68 -11.31 20.07
CA ALA A 48 5.60 -10.38 20.41
C ALA A 48 5.28 -9.42 19.26
N ARG A 49 6.28 -9.00 18.48
CA ARG A 49 6.09 -8.18 17.29
C ARG A 49 5.57 -8.98 16.09
N ALA A 50 5.96 -10.24 15.99
CA ALA A 50 5.56 -11.11 14.89
C ALA A 50 4.13 -11.63 15.03
N VAL A 51 3.63 -11.83 16.25
CA VAL A 51 2.30 -12.37 16.51
C VAL A 51 1.18 -11.58 15.82
N PRO A 52 1.11 -10.23 15.88
CA PRO A 52 0.07 -9.49 15.16
C PRO A 52 0.13 -9.66 13.66
N VAL A 53 1.33 -9.73 13.09
CA VAL A 53 1.52 -9.94 11.63
C VAL A 53 1.09 -11.33 11.23
N LEU A 54 1.45 -12.35 11.99
CA LEU A 54 1.03 -13.73 11.75
C LEU A 54 -0.47 -13.90 11.91
N SER A 55 -1.08 -13.24 12.89
CA SER A 55 -2.52 -13.23 13.09
C SER A 55 -3.24 -12.61 11.91
N GLN A 56 -2.78 -11.48 11.41
CA GLN A 56 -3.34 -10.82 10.22
C GLN A 56 -3.22 -11.71 8.97
N ALA A 57 -2.08 -12.37 8.80
CA ALA A 57 -1.88 -13.28 7.68
C ALA A 57 -2.81 -14.49 7.76
N ALA A 58 -3.02 -15.05 8.94
CA ALA A 58 -3.96 -16.14 9.16
C ALA A 58 -5.40 -15.73 8.89
N ASP A 59 -5.82 -14.55 9.37
CA ASP A 59 -7.15 -14.01 9.12
C ASP A 59 -7.39 -13.75 7.64
N GLN A 60 -6.39 -13.23 6.95
CA GLN A 60 -6.47 -12.97 5.51
C GLN A 60 -6.55 -14.26 4.70
N SER A 61 -5.81 -15.28 5.10
CA SER A 61 -5.88 -16.62 4.50
C SER A 61 -7.26 -17.26 4.71
N ALA A 62 -7.81 -17.15 5.90
CA ALA A 62 -9.16 -17.63 6.22
C ALA A 62 -10.23 -16.93 5.38
N ARG A 63 -10.12 -15.61 5.19
CA ARG A 63 -11.02 -14.84 4.35
C ARG A 63 -10.95 -15.23 2.88
N GLN A 64 -9.75 -15.43 2.36
CA GLN A 64 -9.56 -15.94 1.00
C GLN A 64 -10.14 -17.34 0.83
N ALA A 65 -9.96 -18.21 1.80
CA ALA A 65 -10.53 -19.55 1.81
C ALA A 65 -12.07 -19.54 1.86
N PHE A 66 -12.66 -18.54 2.50
CA PHE A 66 -14.10 -18.33 2.50
C PHE A 66 -14.62 -17.88 1.13
N TRP A 67 -13.96 -16.91 0.51
CA TRP A 67 -14.46 -16.30 -0.72
C TRP A 67 -14.40 -17.22 -1.95
N ARG A 68 -13.40 -18.08 -2.02
CA ARG A 68 -13.25 -18.95 -3.20
C ARG A 68 -14.46 -19.89 -3.39
N PRO A 69 -14.83 -20.72 -2.42
CA PRO A 69 -16.00 -21.59 -2.59
C PRO A 69 -17.30 -20.80 -2.69
N TRP A 70 -17.39 -19.66 -2.00
CA TRP A 70 -18.57 -18.79 -2.09
C TRP A 70 -18.76 -18.26 -3.51
N LEU A 71 -17.72 -17.76 -4.14
CA LEU A 71 -17.76 -17.28 -5.52
C LEU A 71 -18.03 -18.42 -6.51
N GLU A 72 -17.46 -19.58 -6.28
CA GLU A 72 -17.73 -20.77 -7.10
C GLU A 72 -19.21 -21.17 -7.08
N ALA A 73 -19.85 -21.00 -5.93
CA ALA A 73 -21.27 -21.31 -5.76
C ALA A 73 -22.21 -20.29 -6.40
N HIS A 74 -21.79 -19.02 -6.49
CA HIS A 74 -22.68 -17.92 -6.93
C HIS A 74 -22.37 -17.40 -8.32
N LEU A 75 -21.17 -17.63 -8.84
CA LEU A 75 -20.79 -17.22 -10.19
C LEU A 75 -21.20 -18.28 -11.23
N PRO A 76 -21.43 -17.86 -12.49
CA PRO A 76 -21.55 -18.79 -13.60
C PRO A 76 -20.35 -19.76 -13.64
N PRO A 77 -20.56 -21.03 -14.02
CA PRO A 77 -19.54 -22.07 -13.90
C PRO A 77 -18.25 -21.83 -14.72
N GLU A 78 -18.31 -20.95 -15.68
CA GLU A 78 -17.16 -20.57 -16.53
C GLU A 78 -16.23 -19.56 -15.86
N LEU A 79 -16.72 -18.76 -14.90
CA LEU A 79 -15.97 -17.65 -14.32
C LEU A 79 -15.00 -18.05 -13.21
N PRO A 80 -15.31 -18.97 -12.29
CA PRO A 80 -14.39 -19.33 -11.21
C PRO A 80 -13.03 -19.81 -11.69
N GLY A 81 -13.00 -20.55 -12.80
CA GLY A 81 -11.74 -21.00 -13.40
C GLY A 81 -10.85 -19.89 -13.95
N ARG A 82 -11.37 -18.69 -14.11
CA ARG A 82 -10.66 -17.52 -14.61
C ARG A 82 -10.17 -16.58 -13.50
N ILE A 83 -10.47 -16.91 -12.27
CA ILE A 83 -9.99 -16.18 -11.10
C ILE A 83 -8.60 -16.69 -10.74
N THR A 84 -7.63 -15.80 -10.76
CA THR A 84 -6.24 -16.09 -10.41
C THR A 84 -5.92 -15.80 -8.96
N GLY A 85 -6.71 -14.95 -8.31
CA GLY A 85 -6.52 -14.61 -6.90
C GLY A 85 -7.70 -13.84 -6.34
N ILE A 86 -7.81 -13.85 -5.03
CA ILE A 86 -8.81 -13.09 -4.29
C ILE A 86 -8.12 -12.51 -3.06
N THR A 87 -8.32 -11.22 -2.81
CA THR A 87 -7.85 -10.58 -1.59
C THR A 87 -8.95 -9.74 -0.98
N GLU A 88 -8.99 -9.69 0.34
CA GLU A 88 -9.89 -8.82 1.07
C GLU A 88 -9.06 -7.95 2.00
N ARG A 89 -9.20 -6.65 1.88
CA ARG A 89 -8.45 -5.70 2.70
C ARG A 89 -9.27 -4.43 2.93
N ASP A 90 -9.39 -4.02 4.18
CA ASP A 90 -10.04 -2.77 4.57
C ASP A 90 -11.48 -2.59 4.00
N GLY A 91 -12.21 -3.68 3.90
CA GLY A 91 -13.56 -3.67 3.34
C GLY A 91 -13.61 -3.67 1.81
N ASN A 92 -12.48 -3.83 1.15
CA ASN A 92 -12.40 -3.97 -0.30
C ASN A 92 -12.10 -5.43 -0.66
N LEU A 93 -13.01 -6.04 -1.42
CA LEU A 93 -12.83 -7.35 -2.00
C LEU A 93 -12.25 -7.19 -3.41
N VAL A 94 -11.03 -7.65 -3.60
CA VAL A 94 -10.35 -7.61 -4.90
C VAL A 94 -10.29 -9.00 -5.51
N VAL A 95 -10.88 -9.16 -6.68
CA VAL A 95 -10.85 -10.40 -7.44
C VAL A 95 -9.93 -10.21 -8.64
N PHE A 96 -9.00 -11.12 -8.83
CA PHE A 96 -8.05 -11.07 -9.93
C PHE A 96 -8.47 -12.03 -11.04
N ALA A 97 -8.56 -11.49 -12.25
CA ALA A 97 -8.86 -12.25 -13.47
C ALA A 97 -7.58 -12.53 -14.27
N ASP A 98 -7.57 -13.62 -15.00
CA ASP A 98 -6.42 -14.02 -15.82
C ASP A 98 -6.23 -13.16 -17.08
N SER A 99 -7.27 -12.45 -17.52
CA SER A 99 -7.20 -11.60 -18.71
C SER A 99 -8.19 -10.42 -18.65
N PRO A 100 -7.98 -9.37 -19.47
CA PRO A 100 -8.91 -8.24 -19.53
C PRO A 100 -10.33 -8.62 -19.94
N ALA A 101 -10.48 -9.55 -20.87
CA ALA A 101 -11.78 -10.00 -21.32
C ALA A 101 -12.58 -10.66 -20.18
N TRP A 102 -11.95 -11.52 -19.40
CA TRP A 102 -12.57 -12.15 -18.24
C TRP A 102 -12.79 -11.17 -17.09
N SER A 103 -11.90 -10.18 -16.93
CA SER A 103 -12.09 -9.10 -15.97
C SER A 103 -13.39 -8.34 -16.22
N ALA A 104 -13.71 -8.03 -17.47
CA ALA A 104 -14.98 -7.36 -17.82
C ALA A 104 -16.18 -8.21 -17.44
N ARG A 105 -16.18 -9.50 -17.79
CA ARG A 105 -17.26 -10.42 -17.42
C ARG A 105 -17.42 -10.60 -15.92
N LEU A 106 -16.33 -10.71 -15.21
CA LEU A 106 -16.34 -10.78 -13.74
C LEU A 106 -16.92 -9.53 -13.09
N ARG A 107 -16.63 -8.35 -13.62
CA ARG A 107 -17.21 -7.10 -13.12
C ARG A 107 -18.73 -7.11 -13.19
N TYR A 108 -19.28 -7.51 -14.31
CA TYR A 108 -20.73 -7.62 -14.47
C TYR A 108 -21.33 -8.61 -13.48
N ALA A 109 -20.78 -9.80 -13.41
CA ALA A 109 -21.27 -10.82 -12.49
C ALA A 109 -21.18 -10.41 -11.04
N LEU A 110 -20.08 -9.76 -10.63
CA LEU A 110 -19.90 -9.29 -9.26
C LEU A 110 -20.77 -8.08 -8.92
N GLN A 111 -21.13 -7.25 -9.89
CA GLN A 111 -22.11 -6.19 -9.67
C GLN A 111 -23.49 -6.76 -9.31
N GLU A 112 -23.90 -7.79 -10.01
CA GLU A 112 -25.17 -8.49 -9.70
C GLU A 112 -25.13 -9.16 -8.33
N LEU A 113 -23.96 -9.62 -7.91
CA LEU A 113 -23.74 -10.24 -6.61
C LEU A 113 -23.46 -9.25 -5.48
N GLY A 114 -23.52 -7.94 -5.71
CA GLY A 114 -23.22 -6.92 -4.72
C GLY A 114 -24.04 -7.05 -3.44
N ALA A 115 -25.35 -7.29 -3.56
CA ALA A 115 -26.21 -7.50 -2.39
C ALA A 115 -25.91 -8.83 -1.66
N PRO A 116 -25.82 -9.98 -2.33
CA PRO A 116 -25.38 -11.22 -1.71
C PRO A 116 -24.03 -11.15 -1.02
N ILE A 117 -23.07 -10.45 -1.61
CA ILE A 117 -21.73 -10.26 -1.01
C ILE A 117 -21.83 -9.53 0.33
N ARG A 118 -22.59 -8.45 0.37
CA ARG A 118 -22.81 -7.70 1.62
C ARG A 118 -23.59 -8.48 2.67
N GLN A 119 -24.47 -9.34 2.25
CA GLN A 119 -25.16 -10.24 3.17
C GLN A 119 -24.23 -11.29 3.76
N ALA A 120 -23.32 -11.81 2.95
CA ALA A 120 -22.34 -12.79 3.41
C ALA A 120 -21.28 -12.15 4.33
N GLN A 121 -20.83 -10.95 3.96
CA GLN A 121 -19.84 -10.19 4.73
C GLN A 121 -20.21 -8.70 4.76
N PRO A 122 -20.86 -8.24 5.83
CA PRO A 122 -21.30 -6.84 5.94
C PRO A 122 -20.15 -5.82 5.93
N ASP A 123 -18.94 -6.26 6.25
CA ASP A 123 -17.75 -5.41 6.27
C ASP A 123 -17.25 -5.02 4.86
N ILE A 124 -17.72 -5.72 3.83
CA ILE A 124 -17.35 -5.41 2.45
C ILE A 124 -18.08 -4.17 1.96
N LYS A 125 -17.31 -3.14 1.66
CA LYS A 125 -17.81 -1.85 1.15
C LYS A 125 -17.71 -1.76 -0.36
N GLU A 126 -16.68 -2.34 -0.93
CA GLU A 126 -16.36 -2.25 -2.35
C GLU A 126 -15.87 -3.59 -2.90
N VAL A 127 -16.21 -3.84 -4.15
CA VAL A 127 -15.72 -5.00 -4.89
C VAL A 127 -15.01 -4.50 -6.15
N THR A 128 -13.75 -4.87 -6.30
CA THR A 128 -12.91 -4.46 -7.42
C THR A 128 -12.40 -5.67 -8.18
N VAL A 129 -12.35 -5.58 -9.50
CA VAL A 129 -11.74 -6.60 -10.35
C VAL A 129 -10.48 -6.04 -10.99
N LYS A 130 -9.39 -6.77 -10.85
CA LYS A 130 -8.10 -6.44 -11.47
C LYS A 130 -7.63 -7.60 -12.35
N VAL A 131 -6.72 -7.30 -13.25
CA VAL A 131 -6.11 -8.32 -14.12
C VAL A 131 -4.78 -8.75 -13.52
N MET A 132 -4.62 -10.04 -13.28
CA MET A 132 -3.36 -10.65 -12.88
C MET A 132 -3.19 -11.94 -13.70
N PRO A 133 -2.42 -11.88 -14.80
CA PRO A 133 -2.20 -13.05 -15.62
C PRO A 133 -1.56 -14.19 -14.82
N ARG A 134 -1.92 -15.41 -15.16
CA ARG A 134 -1.24 -16.57 -14.57
C ARG A 134 0.21 -16.56 -15.02
N ALA A 135 1.11 -16.82 -14.09
CA ALA A 135 2.49 -17.04 -14.43
C ALA A 135 2.59 -18.24 -15.37
N THR A 136 2.96 -17.98 -16.61
CA THR A 136 3.32 -19.05 -17.52
C THR A 136 4.66 -19.59 -17.02
N LYS A 137 4.67 -20.86 -16.63
CA LYS A 137 5.94 -21.54 -16.41
C LYS A 137 6.66 -21.55 -17.74
N SER A 138 7.63 -20.66 -17.92
CA SER A 138 8.55 -20.81 -19.05
C SER A 138 9.35 -22.08 -18.83
N ARG A 139 9.24 -22.96 -19.75
CA ARG A 139 10.12 -24.14 -19.81
C ARG A 139 11.51 -23.72 -20.22
#